data_daab2ecaae6245fa8672b9d92accf6d4
#
_entry.id   daab2ecaae6245fa8672b9d92accf6d4
#
_cell.length_a   1.000
_cell.length_b   1.000
_cell.length_c   1.000
_cell.angle_alpha   90.00
_cell.angle_beta   90.00
_cell.angle_gamma   90.00
#
_symmetry.space_group_name_H-M   'P 1'
#
loop_
_entity.id
_entity.type
_entity.pdbx_description
1 polymer ?
#
loop_
_entity_poly.entity_id
_entity_poly.type
_entity_poly.pdbx_seq_one_letter_code
_entity_poly.pdbx_strand_id
1 'polypeptide(L)'
;MPHIIWDWNGTLLDDTEAALKTLNIMIERRGGKPIGMEFYLDTFAFPVRPFHDMIGIGAKSEDEWNEIAREYHETYLVQPKGLNAGAVAALEAAKAAGCSQSMLSALRQDFLEVQMREYGIDKYFDFVYGSNNLHGASKVDRARELIARLTAACSLTIPRFILIGDAVHDKEVADALGVPCVLVAQGSHAAWRLRAVAPTADTLEEAVELALQVTVA
;
A
#
# COMPACT_ATOMS: atom_id res chain seq x y z
N MET A 1 -15.69 14.64 10.57
CA MET A 1 -15.30 13.23 10.35
C MET A 1 -13.86 13.17 9.85
N PRO A 2 -13.12 12.06 10.03
CA PRO A 2 -11.75 11.94 9.51
C PRO A 2 -11.73 11.85 7.99
N HIS A 3 -10.55 12.14 7.42
CA HIS A 3 -10.19 11.82 6.06
C HIS A 3 -9.31 10.58 6.08
N ILE A 4 -9.74 9.49 5.43
CA ILE A 4 -9.01 8.24 5.37
C ILE A 4 -8.11 8.24 4.14
N ILE A 5 -6.82 7.98 4.36
CA ILE A 5 -5.83 7.76 3.30
C ILE A 5 -5.58 6.25 3.23
N TRP A 6 -5.99 5.63 2.13
CA TRP A 6 -5.85 4.20 1.89
C TRP A 6 -4.56 3.89 1.12
N ASP A 7 -3.86 2.83 1.53
CA ASP A 7 -2.90 2.18 0.66
C ASP A 7 -3.61 1.26 -0.34
N TRP A 8 -2.91 0.86 -1.41
CA TRP A 8 -3.43 0.05 -2.50
C TRP A 8 -3.02 -1.41 -2.38
N ASN A 9 -1.74 -1.71 -2.71
CA ASN A 9 -1.21 -3.07 -2.78
C ASN A 9 -1.21 -3.73 -1.41
N GLY A 10 -1.74 -4.94 -1.29
CA GLY A 10 -1.87 -5.64 -0.01
C GLY A 10 -2.99 -5.12 0.90
N THR A 11 -3.47 -3.89 0.69
CA THR A 11 -4.53 -3.27 1.48
C THR A 11 -5.89 -3.43 0.80
N LEU A 12 -6.22 -2.63 -0.21
CA LEU A 12 -7.47 -2.78 -0.97
C LEU A 12 -7.35 -3.79 -2.11
N LEU A 13 -6.14 -3.98 -2.66
CA LEU A 13 -5.82 -4.98 -3.67
C LEU A 13 -5.23 -6.23 -3.02
N ASP A 14 -5.82 -7.39 -3.28
CA ASP A 14 -5.27 -8.70 -2.94
C ASP A 14 -4.25 -9.11 -4.01
N ASP A 15 -3.00 -8.76 -3.77
CA ASP A 15 -1.90 -9.01 -4.70
C ASP A 15 -0.66 -9.66 -4.07
N THR A 16 -0.73 -10.04 -2.81
CA THR A 16 0.41 -10.63 -2.08
C THR A 16 0.91 -11.91 -2.76
N GLU A 17 0.01 -12.80 -3.18
CA GLU A 17 0.39 -14.01 -3.93
C GLU A 17 0.96 -13.66 -5.32
N ALA A 18 0.40 -12.66 -5.99
CA ALA A 18 0.88 -12.19 -7.29
C ALA A 18 2.30 -11.61 -7.19
N ALA A 19 2.58 -10.83 -6.14
CA ALA A 19 3.89 -10.29 -5.85
C ALA A 19 4.91 -11.40 -5.56
N LEU A 20 4.60 -12.33 -4.66
CA LEU A 20 5.46 -13.47 -4.34
C LEU A 20 5.76 -14.31 -5.58
N LYS A 21 4.74 -14.64 -6.37
CA LYS A 21 4.91 -15.41 -7.61
C LYS A 21 5.80 -14.68 -8.61
N THR A 22 5.63 -13.36 -8.75
CA THR A 22 6.49 -12.53 -9.59
C THR A 22 7.95 -12.63 -9.16
N LEU A 23 8.23 -12.44 -7.87
CA LEU A 23 9.57 -12.56 -7.32
C LEU A 23 10.17 -13.96 -7.54
N ASN A 24 9.39 -15.02 -7.33
CA ASN A 24 9.84 -16.39 -7.53
C ASN A 24 10.18 -16.68 -8.99
N ILE A 25 9.41 -16.18 -9.96
CA ILE A 25 9.76 -16.25 -11.39
C ILE A 25 11.11 -15.56 -11.66
N MET A 26 11.34 -14.38 -11.08
CA MET A 26 12.59 -13.64 -11.25
C MET A 26 13.79 -14.33 -10.59
N ILE A 27 13.58 -14.94 -9.41
CA ILE A 27 14.60 -15.74 -8.70
C ILE A 27 14.99 -16.97 -9.54
N GLU A 28 14.02 -17.72 -10.05
CA GLU A 28 14.24 -18.92 -10.86
C GLU A 28 14.98 -18.62 -12.18
N ARG A 29 14.64 -17.52 -12.85
CA ARG A 29 15.35 -17.03 -14.03
C ARG A 29 16.83 -16.78 -13.79
N ARG A 30 17.20 -16.49 -12.53
CA ARG A 30 18.59 -16.26 -12.08
C ARG A 30 19.23 -17.51 -11.45
N GLY A 31 18.55 -18.67 -11.54
CA GLY A 31 19.01 -19.94 -10.98
C GLY A 31 18.93 -20.06 -9.48
N GLY A 32 18.20 -19.15 -8.82
CA GLY A 32 17.91 -19.18 -7.38
C GLY A 32 16.79 -20.17 -7.02
N LYS A 33 16.57 -20.32 -5.72
CA LYS A 33 15.47 -21.15 -5.20
C LYS A 33 14.30 -20.26 -4.78
N PRO A 34 13.05 -20.60 -5.17
CA PRO A 34 11.86 -19.87 -4.74
C PRO A 34 11.78 -19.71 -3.23
N ILE A 35 11.25 -18.59 -2.78
CA ILE A 35 10.94 -18.31 -1.38
C ILE A 35 9.48 -18.63 -1.07
N GLY A 36 9.19 -19.00 0.19
CA GLY A 36 7.83 -19.28 0.66
C GLY A 36 7.12 -18.01 1.15
N MET A 37 5.79 -18.13 1.28
CA MET A 37 4.93 -17.01 1.75
C MET A 37 5.33 -16.54 3.17
N GLU A 38 5.59 -17.45 4.09
CA GLU A 38 6.00 -17.12 5.46
C GLU A 38 7.29 -16.27 5.45
N PHE A 39 8.32 -16.70 4.70
CA PHE A 39 9.54 -15.94 4.56
C PHE A 39 9.27 -14.54 3.95
N TYR A 40 8.43 -14.47 2.91
CA TYR A 40 8.06 -13.19 2.28
C TYR A 40 7.39 -12.24 3.30
N LEU A 41 6.35 -12.70 3.99
CA LEU A 41 5.62 -11.89 4.97
C LEU A 41 6.51 -11.43 6.13
N ASP A 42 7.47 -12.25 6.54
CA ASP A 42 8.38 -11.93 7.65
C ASP A 42 9.51 -10.98 7.25
N THR A 43 9.90 -10.94 5.98
CA THR A 43 11.12 -10.23 5.56
C THR A 43 10.91 -9.12 4.55
N PHE A 44 9.81 -9.14 3.79
CA PHE A 44 9.52 -8.06 2.84
C PHE A 44 9.51 -6.69 3.51
N ALA A 45 10.10 -5.69 2.88
CA ALA A 45 10.19 -4.32 3.39
C ALA A 45 10.40 -3.29 2.28
N PHE A 46 10.03 -2.06 2.58
CA PHE A 46 10.38 -0.88 1.79
C PHE A 46 11.55 -0.13 2.45
N PRO A 47 12.46 0.46 1.65
CA PRO A 47 12.52 0.38 0.19
C PRO A 47 12.86 -1.05 -0.27
N VAL A 48 12.34 -1.48 -1.42
CA VAL A 48 12.38 -2.88 -1.86
C VAL A 48 13.79 -3.38 -2.25
N ARG A 49 14.74 -2.48 -2.56
CA ARG A 49 16.08 -2.84 -3.04
C ARG A 49 16.86 -3.75 -2.08
N PRO A 50 16.95 -3.48 -0.76
CA PRO A 50 17.60 -4.38 0.19
C PRO A 50 16.97 -5.77 0.26
N PHE A 51 15.64 -5.85 0.13
CA PHE A 51 14.95 -7.13 0.06
C PHE A 51 15.28 -7.89 -1.22
N HIS A 52 15.34 -7.22 -2.38
CA HIS A 52 15.76 -7.83 -3.64
C HIS A 52 17.21 -8.35 -3.57
N ASP A 53 18.13 -7.61 -2.94
CA ASP A 53 19.49 -8.06 -2.70
C ASP A 53 19.51 -9.36 -1.86
N MET A 54 18.71 -9.42 -0.80
CA MET A 54 18.61 -10.57 0.11
C MET A 54 18.11 -11.84 -0.60
N ILE A 55 17.15 -11.71 -1.51
CA ILE A 55 16.57 -12.85 -2.26
C ILE A 55 17.31 -13.16 -3.58
N GLY A 56 18.44 -12.52 -3.84
CA GLY A 56 19.32 -12.83 -4.95
C GLY A 56 18.92 -12.24 -6.30
N ILE A 57 18.06 -11.22 -6.32
CA ILE A 57 17.68 -10.45 -7.51
C ILE A 57 18.18 -8.99 -7.45
N GLY A 58 19.23 -8.74 -6.67
CA GLY A 58 19.83 -7.41 -6.52
C GLY A 58 20.57 -6.93 -7.76
N ALA A 59 20.82 -5.63 -7.83
CA ALA A 59 21.47 -4.94 -8.93
C ALA A 59 22.86 -4.40 -8.55
N LYS A 60 23.82 -4.46 -9.46
CA LYS A 60 25.17 -3.92 -9.31
C LYS A 60 25.33 -2.48 -9.81
N SER A 61 24.32 -1.99 -10.55
CA SER A 61 24.28 -0.63 -11.09
C SER A 61 22.84 -0.09 -11.09
N GLU A 62 22.69 1.21 -11.28
CA GLU A 62 21.36 1.83 -11.45
C GLU A 62 20.65 1.38 -12.74
N ASP A 63 21.40 1.14 -13.82
CA ASP A 63 20.84 0.65 -15.07
C ASP A 63 20.26 -0.76 -14.88
N GLU A 64 21.01 -1.65 -14.22
CA GLU A 64 20.55 -2.99 -13.86
C GLU A 64 19.32 -2.94 -12.92
N TRP A 65 19.31 -2.00 -11.96
CA TRP A 65 18.15 -1.77 -11.09
C TRP A 65 16.91 -1.35 -11.87
N ASN A 66 17.07 -0.47 -12.86
CA ASN A 66 15.98 -0.07 -13.75
C ASN A 66 15.44 -1.25 -14.58
N GLU A 67 16.31 -2.14 -15.03
CA GLU A 67 15.92 -3.36 -15.74
C GLU A 67 15.14 -4.32 -14.83
N ILE A 68 15.61 -4.54 -13.60
CA ILE A 68 14.95 -5.37 -12.59
C ILE A 68 13.57 -4.79 -12.26
N ALA A 69 13.47 -3.49 -12.05
CA ALA A 69 12.19 -2.84 -11.78
C ALA A 69 11.19 -3.02 -12.95
N ARG A 70 11.67 -2.91 -14.19
CA ARG A 70 10.85 -3.14 -15.38
C ARG A 70 10.40 -4.60 -15.47
N GLU A 71 11.34 -5.56 -15.32
CA GLU A 71 11.04 -7.01 -15.32
C GLU A 71 9.99 -7.35 -14.26
N TYR A 72 10.14 -6.79 -13.05
CA TYR A 72 9.15 -6.98 -11.98
C TYR A 72 7.76 -6.52 -12.42
N HIS A 73 7.63 -5.30 -12.90
CA HIS A 73 6.33 -4.75 -13.29
C HIS A 73 5.70 -5.50 -14.47
N GLU A 74 6.47 -5.85 -15.50
CA GLU A 74 5.98 -6.63 -16.64
C GLU A 74 5.49 -8.02 -16.21
N THR A 75 6.22 -8.68 -15.31
CA THR A 75 5.86 -10.00 -14.79
C THR A 75 4.66 -9.92 -13.84
N TYR A 76 4.61 -8.89 -12.98
CA TYR A 76 3.52 -8.66 -12.02
C TYR A 76 2.19 -8.32 -12.68
N LEU A 77 2.21 -7.50 -13.75
CA LEU A 77 0.98 -7.06 -14.42
C LEU A 77 0.14 -8.21 -14.95
N VAL A 78 0.75 -9.29 -15.39
CA VAL A 78 0.06 -10.47 -15.93
C VAL A 78 -0.38 -11.49 -14.87
N GLN A 79 0.00 -11.30 -13.59
CA GLN A 79 -0.46 -12.20 -12.53
C GLN A 79 -1.92 -11.89 -12.17
N PRO A 80 -2.73 -12.92 -11.87
CA PRO A 80 -4.09 -12.72 -11.38
C PRO A 80 -4.08 -12.02 -10.03
N LYS A 81 -4.98 -11.08 -9.84
CA LYS A 81 -5.20 -10.33 -8.61
C LYS A 81 -6.63 -9.78 -8.59
N GLY A 82 -7.12 -9.42 -7.42
CA GLY A 82 -8.47 -8.89 -7.23
C GLY A 82 -8.52 -7.89 -6.09
N LEU A 83 -9.70 -7.41 -5.73
CA LEU A 83 -9.86 -6.66 -4.50
C LEU A 83 -9.80 -7.59 -3.30
N ASN A 84 -9.21 -7.12 -2.19
CA ASN A 84 -9.28 -7.81 -0.91
C ASN A 84 -10.73 -8.01 -0.46
N ALA A 85 -10.97 -9.12 0.26
CA ALA A 85 -12.27 -9.38 0.86
C ALA A 85 -12.67 -8.18 1.73
N GLY A 86 -13.92 -7.72 1.57
CA GLY A 86 -14.42 -6.56 2.32
C GLY A 86 -14.00 -5.18 1.78
N ALA A 87 -13.14 -5.07 0.76
CA ALA A 87 -12.63 -3.77 0.30
C ALA A 87 -13.75 -2.78 -0.08
N VAL A 88 -14.71 -3.21 -0.89
CA VAL A 88 -15.84 -2.35 -1.28
C VAL A 88 -16.72 -2.03 -0.08
N ALA A 89 -17.00 -3.01 0.80
CA ALA A 89 -17.80 -2.80 2.00
C ALA A 89 -17.14 -1.79 2.96
N ALA A 90 -15.82 -1.88 3.15
CA ALA A 90 -15.07 -0.93 3.96
C ALA A 90 -15.09 0.50 3.39
N LEU A 91 -14.93 0.65 2.07
CA LEU A 91 -15.05 1.95 1.39
C LEU A 91 -16.44 2.55 1.54
N GLU A 92 -17.49 1.74 1.42
CA GLU A 92 -18.87 2.16 1.61
C GLU A 92 -19.17 2.50 3.08
N ALA A 93 -18.66 1.71 4.03
CA ALA A 93 -18.81 1.98 5.46
C ALA A 93 -18.13 3.31 5.84
N ALA A 94 -16.93 3.57 5.39
CA ALA A 94 -16.23 4.83 5.59
C ALA A 94 -17.04 6.02 5.02
N LYS A 95 -17.56 5.88 3.80
CA LYS A 95 -18.42 6.88 3.16
C LYS A 95 -19.72 7.11 3.93
N ALA A 96 -20.39 6.05 4.37
CA ALA A 96 -21.62 6.12 5.17
C ALA A 96 -21.39 6.78 6.54
N ALA A 97 -20.20 6.60 7.13
CA ALA A 97 -19.76 7.31 8.34
C ALA A 97 -19.42 8.79 8.10
N GLY A 98 -19.49 9.28 6.84
CA GLY A 98 -19.20 10.66 6.48
C GLY A 98 -17.71 10.97 6.33
N CYS A 99 -16.85 9.95 6.17
CA CYS A 99 -15.42 10.14 5.88
C CYS A 99 -15.23 10.51 4.41
N SER A 100 -14.35 11.46 4.15
CA SER A 100 -13.73 11.63 2.84
C SER A 100 -12.56 10.66 2.70
N GLN A 101 -12.19 10.31 1.46
CA GLN A 101 -11.23 9.24 1.21
C GLN A 101 -10.26 9.62 0.10
N SER A 102 -8.99 9.25 0.24
CA SER A 102 -7.97 9.36 -0.80
C SER A 102 -7.11 8.11 -0.87
N MET A 103 -6.51 7.89 -2.04
CA MET A 103 -5.58 6.80 -2.30
C MET A 103 -4.15 7.30 -2.29
N LEU A 104 -3.24 6.55 -1.65
CA LEU A 104 -1.81 6.79 -1.64
C LEU A 104 -1.06 5.47 -1.85
N SER A 105 -0.36 5.30 -2.96
CA SER A 105 0.32 4.06 -3.30
C SER A 105 1.76 4.25 -3.76
N ALA A 106 2.61 3.25 -3.52
CA ALA A 106 3.93 3.14 -4.15
C ALA A 106 3.86 2.69 -5.61
N LEU A 107 2.72 2.19 -6.08
CA LEU A 107 2.49 1.86 -7.48
C LEU A 107 2.55 3.13 -8.35
N ARG A 108 3.10 3.02 -9.57
CA ARG A 108 3.16 4.14 -10.50
C ARG A 108 1.76 4.67 -10.83
N GLN A 109 1.62 5.99 -10.89
CA GLN A 109 0.33 6.71 -10.99
C GLN A 109 -0.58 6.18 -12.10
N ASP A 110 -0.04 5.99 -13.31
CA ASP A 110 -0.82 5.54 -14.46
C ASP A 110 -1.37 4.11 -14.30
N PHE A 111 -0.56 3.20 -13.72
CA PHE A 111 -1.01 1.84 -13.41
C PHE A 111 -2.07 1.82 -12.31
N LEU A 112 -1.89 2.63 -11.27
CA LEU A 112 -2.85 2.76 -10.18
C LEU A 112 -4.21 3.22 -10.69
N GLU A 113 -4.25 4.29 -11.49
CA GLU A 113 -5.50 4.82 -12.06
C GLU A 113 -6.21 3.83 -13.00
N VAL A 114 -5.45 3.06 -13.77
CA VAL A 114 -6.02 2.00 -14.63
C VAL A 114 -6.66 0.93 -13.78
N GLN A 115 -5.95 0.39 -12.79
CA GLN A 115 -6.46 -0.66 -11.92
C GLN A 115 -7.69 -0.20 -11.13
N MET A 116 -7.69 1.00 -10.55
CA MET A 116 -8.84 1.51 -9.79
C MET A 116 -10.10 1.62 -10.65
N ARG A 117 -9.96 2.04 -11.92
CA ARG A 117 -11.08 2.07 -12.88
C ARG A 117 -11.55 0.67 -13.26
N GLU A 118 -10.64 -0.27 -13.49
CA GLU A 118 -10.97 -1.68 -13.80
C GLU A 118 -11.78 -2.34 -12.68
N TYR A 119 -11.45 -2.05 -11.42
CA TYR A 119 -12.20 -2.53 -10.26
C TYR A 119 -13.42 -1.67 -9.89
N GLY A 120 -13.64 -0.53 -10.56
CA GLY A 120 -14.79 0.35 -10.36
C GLY A 120 -14.85 1.03 -8.99
N ILE A 121 -13.68 1.24 -8.35
CA ILE A 121 -13.58 1.85 -7.02
C ILE A 121 -13.08 3.30 -7.04
N ASP A 122 -12.68 3.82 -8.17
CA ASP A 122 -12.21 5.20 -8.35
C ASP A 122 -13.21 6.26 -7.82
N LYS A 123 -14.50 5.95 -7.90
CA LYS A 123 -15.61 6.79 -7.42
C LYS A 123 -15.64 7.04 -5.89
N TYR A 124 -14.84 6.31 -5.10
CA TYR A 124 -14.79 6.48 -3.65
C TYR A 124 -13.76 7.52 -3.20
N PHE A 125 -12.88 7.96 -4.09
CA PHE A 125 -11.70 8.74 -3.73
C PHE A 125 -11.76 10.17 -4.27
N ASP A 126 -11.50 11.14 -3.38
CA ASP A 126 -11.37 12.55 -3.76
C ASP A 126 -10.06 12.81 -4.52
N PHE A 127 -8.98 12.11 -4.12
CA PHE A 127 -7.66 12.18 -4.75
C PHE A 127 -7.00 10.81 -4.83
N VAL A 128 -6.19 10.61 -5.87
CA VAL A 128 -5.40 9.40 -6.10
C VAL A 128 -3.95 9.80 -6.35
N TYR A 129 -3.06 9.35 -5.47
CA TYR A 129 -1.63 9.65 -5.51
C TYR A 129 -0.81 8.35 -5.58
N GLY A 130 -0.29 8.07 -6.76
CA GLY A 130 0.69 7.00 -7.02
C GLY A 130 2.11 7.54 -7.08
N SER A 131 3.08 6.64 -7.24
CA SER A 131 4.48 6.97 -7.44
C SER A 131 4.73 7.60 -8.82
N ASN A 132 5.78 8.40 -8.91
CA ASN A 132 6.29 8.98 -10.16
C ASN A 132 7.29 8.04 -10.88
N ASN A 133 7.65 6.90 -10.29
CA ASN A 133 8.64 5.96 -10.82
C ASN A 133 8.28 4.50 -10.50
N LEU A 134 9.13 3.56 -10.94
CA LEU A 134 8.96 2.11 -10.78
C LEU A 134 9.77 1.51 -9.61
N HIS A 135 10.47 2.31 -8.81
CA HIS A 135 11.51 1.81 -7.91
C HIS A 135 11.02 1.34 -6.54
N GLY A 136 9.72 1.39 -6.25
CA GLY A 136 9.18 1.02 -4.94
C GLY A 136 9.85 1.80 -3.79
N ALA A 137 10.09 3.11 -4.02
CA ALA A 137 10.65 4.01 -3.03
C ALA A 137 9.57 4.44 -2.01
N SER A 138 10.01 5.14 -0.96
CA SER A 138 9.07 5.67 0.03
C SER A 138 8.05 6.62 -0.59
N LYS A 139 6.78 6.46 -0.19
CA LYS A 139 5.67 7.32 -0.62
C LYS A 139 5.49 8.59 0.23
N VAL A 140 6.43 8.92 1.13
CA VAL A 140 6.33 10.07 2.06
C VAL A 140 6.15 11.40 1.34
N ASP A 141 6.89 11.67 0.28
CA ASP A 141 6.79 12.95 -0.42
C ASP A 141 5.44 13.08 -1.14
N ARG A 142 4.96 12.01 -1.74
CA ARG A 142 3.60 11.97 -2.34
C ARG A 142 2.51 12.14 -1.30
N ALA A 143 2.72 11.59 -0.11
CA ALA A 143 1.81 11.77 1.03
C ALA A 143 1.76 13.23 1.50
N ARG A 144 2.92 13.91 1.58
CA ARG A 144 2.99 15.35 1.89
C ARG A 144 2.25 16.20 0.86
N GLU A 145 2.43 15.91 -0.43
CA GLU A 145 1.70 16.58 -1.52
C GLU A 145 0.19 16.38 -1.38
N LEU A 146 -0.26 15.15 -1.10
CA LEU A 146 -1.67 14.83 -0.89
C LEU A 146 -2.26 15.63 0.28
N ILE A 147 -1.61 15.62 1.45
CA ILE A 147 -2.08 16.35 2.63
C ILE A 147 -2.10 17.86 2.37
N ALA A 148 -1.08 18.41 1.72
CA ALA A 148 -1.04 19.84 1.38
C ALA A 148 -2.23 20.21 0.47
N ARG A 149 -2.54 19.39 -0.52
CA ARG A 149 -3.68 19.59 -1.42
C ARG A 149 -5.03 19.48 -0.70
N LEU A 150 -5.19 18.46 0.16
CA LEU A 150 -6.40 18.29 0.98
C LEU A 150 -6.61 19.46 1.93
N THR A 151 -5.55 19.92 2.58
CA THR A 151 -5.60 21.07 3.49
C THR A 151 -5.97 22.35 2.74
N ALA A 152 -5.42 22.58 1.55
CA ALA A 152 -5.76 23.74 0.72
C ALA A 152 -7.21 23.72 0.19
N ALA A 153 -7.79 22.55 0.00
CA ALA A 153 -9.17 22.38 -0.44
C ALA A 153 -10.19 22.59 0.71
N CYS A 154 -9.75 22.52 1.98
CA CYS A 154 -10.61 22.68 3.15
C CYS A 154 -10.69 24.14 3.59
N SER A 155 -11.82 24.80 3.32
CA SER A 155 -12.02 26.25 3.60
C SER A 155 -12.25 26.59 5.09
N LEU A 156 -12.66 25.66 5.95
CA LEU A 156 -13.14 25.95 7.31
C LEU A 156 -12.54 25.07 8.42
N THR A 157 -12.17 23.84 8.17
CA THR A 157 -11.60 22.93 9.17
C THR A 157 -10.67 21.94 8.49
N ILE A 158 -9.43 21.85 8.96
CA ILE A 158 -8.47 20.83 8.49
C ILE A 158 -9.01 19.46 8.94
N PRO A 159 -9.30 18.51 8.03
CA PRO A 159 -9.75 17.19 8.41
C PRO A 159 -8.67 16.47 9.22
N ARG A 160 -9.07 15.62 10.13
CA ARG A 160 -8.14 14.69 10.78
C ARG A 160 -7.82 13.60 9.78
N PHE A 161 -6.56 13.46 9.44
CA PHE A 161 -6.09 12.40 8.55
C PHE A 161 -5.83 11.12 9.33
N ILE A 162 -6.10 9.99 8.72
CA ILE A 162 -5.70 8.68 9.21
C ILE A 162 -5.28 7.81 8.03
N LEU A 163 -4.17 7.08 8.16
CA LEU A 163 -3.68 6.19 7.14
C LEU A 163 -4.08 4.74 7.47
N ILE A 164 -4.61 4.01 6.47
CA ILE A 164 -4.86 2.57 6.54
C ILE A 164 -4.00 1.87 5.50
N GLY A 165 -3.17 0.91 5.95
CA GLY A 165 -2.25 0.16 5.11
C GLY A 165 -1.98 -1.25 5.67
N ASP A 166 -1.15 -2.05 4.97
CA ASP A 166 -0.83 -3.44 5.32
C ASP A 166 0.64 -3.67 5.69
N ALA A 167 1.47 -2.63 5.64
CA ALA A 167 2.91 -2.74 5.83
C ALA A 167 3.43 -1.84 6.96
N VAL A 168 4.55 -2.23 7.58
CA VAL A 168 5.29 -1.37 8.53
C VAL A 168 5.64 -0.02 7.88
N HIS A 169 5.89 -0.01 6.57
CA HIS A 169 6.14 1.22 5.82
C HIS A 169 4.98 2.22 5.86
N ASP A 170 3.74 1.76 5.93
CA ASP A 170 2.58 2.64 6.07
C ASP A 170 2.61 3.38 7.40
N LYS A 171 3.00 2.68 8.46
CA LYS A 171 3.23 3.30 9.77
C LYS A 171 4.36 4.33 9.73
N GLU A 172 5.48 4.03 9.05
CA GLU A 172 6.59 4.97 8.87
C GLU A 172 6.15 6.23 8.11
N VAL A 173 5.33 6.06 7.06
CA VAL A 173 4.74 7.18 6.31
C VAL A 173 3.83 8.00 7.21
N ALA A 174 2.95 7.36 7.96
CA ALA A 174 2.04 8.05 8.89
C ALA A 174 2.81 8.84 9.95
N ASP A 175 3.89 8.27 10.53
CA ASP A 175 4.77 8.95 11.48
C ASP A 175 5.46 10.17 10.88
N ALA A 176 5.96 10.05 9.65
CA ALA A 176 6.60 11.17 8.94
C ALA A 176 5.62 12.32 8.61
N LEU A 177 4.31 12.02 8.64
CA LEU A 177 3.24 13.00 8.45
C LEU A 177 2.63 13.51 9.77
N GLY A 178 2.93 12.84 10.88
CA GLY A 178 2.31 13.14 12.18
C GLY A 178 0.81 12.76 12.23
N VAL A 179 0.40 11.71 11.50
CA VAL A 179 -1.00 11.25 11.46
C VAL A 179 -1.14 9.86 12.07
N PRO A 180 -2.30 9.50 12.66
CA PRO A 180 -2.57 8.14 13.10
C PRO A 180 -2.50 7.13 11.94
N CYS A 181 -2.19 5.88 12.28
CA CYS A 181 -2.18 4.74 11.37
C CYS A 181 -2.96 3.56 11.98
N VAL A 182 -3.73 2.90 11.15
CA VAL A 182 -4.29 1.57 11.41
C VAL A 182 -3.74 0.62 10.35
N LEU A 183 -3.27 -0.56 10.76
CA LEU A 183 -2.79 -1.57 9.84
C LEU A 183 -3.80 -2.70 9.70
N VAL A 184 -3.80 -3.39 8.55
CA VAL A 184 -4.64 -4.55 8.28
C VAL A 184 -3.77 -5.77 7.97
N ALA A 185 -4.07 -6.91 8.63
CA ALA A 185 -3.26 -8.13 8.53
C ALA A 185 -3.72 -9.05 7.38
N GLN A 186 -3.93 -8.48 6.19
CA GLN A 186 -4.36 -9.20 4.98
C GLN A 186 -3.37 -9.11 3.82
N GLY A 187 -2.29 -8.34 3.99
CA GLY A 187 -1.38 -7.96 2.91
C GLY A 187 0.01 -8.55 3.01
N SER A 188 1.01 -7.73 2.74
CA SER A 188 2.40 -8.11 2.49
C SER A 188 3.25 -8.35 3.73
N HIS A 189 2.77 -8.03 4.93
CA HIS A 189 3.51 -8.23 6.17
C HIS A 189 2.80 -9.17 7.13
N ALA A 190 3.57 -10.00 7.85
CA ALA A 190 3.04 -10.87 8.90
C ALA A 190 2.36 -10.06 10.02
N ALA A 191 1.21 -10.54 10.51
CA ALA A 191 0.41 -9.86 11.52
C ALA A 191 1.18 -9.47 12.79
N TRP A 192 2.14 -10.31 13.22
CA TRP A 192 2.97 -10.02 14.40
C TRP A 192 3.85 -8.78 14.20
N ARG A 193 4.35 -8.52 12.98
CA ARG A 193 5.14 -7.32 12.66
C ARG A 193 4.27 -6.06 12.75
N LEU A 194 3.05 -6.14 12.25
CA LEU A 194 2.10 -5.03 12.23
C LEU A 194 1.66 -4.67 13.65
N ARG A 195 1.26 -5.67 14.44
CA ARG A 195 0.82 -5.49 15.84
C ARG A 195 1.92 -4.96 16.76
N ALA A 196 3.19 -5.11 16.37
CA ALA A 196 4.32 -4.54 17.13
C ALA A 196 4.44 -3.01 16.98
N VAL A 197 3.85 -2.40 15.94
CA VAL A 197 4.09 -1.00 15.60
C VAL A 197 2.83 -0.11 15.57
N ALA A 198 1.63 -0.69 15.36
CA ALA A 198 0.39 0.08 15.28
C ALA A 198 -0.84 -0.75 15.66
N PRO A 199 -1.99 -0.12 15.98
CA PRO A 199 -3.29 -0.78 16.01
C PRO A 199 -3.50 -1.54 14.68
N THR A 200 -3.82 -2.83 14.78
CA THR A 200 -3.92 -3.72 13.63
C THR A 200 -5.23 -4.47 13.66
N ALA A 201 -5.97 -4.38 12.57
CA ALA A 201 -7.21 -5.10 12.31
C ALA A 201 -6.94 -6.40 11.54
N ASP A 202 -7.84 -7.36 11.65
CA ASP A 202 -7.81 -8.60 10.85
C ASP A 202 -8.65 -8.48 9.57
N THR A 203 -9.54 -7.49 9.48
CA THR A 203 -10.35 -7.18 8.28
C THR A 203 -10.34 -5.68 7.96
N LEU A 204 -10.72 -5.33 6.73
CA LEU A 204 -10.83 -3.93 6.30
C LEU A 204 -11.97 -3.19 7.02
N GLU A 205 -13.07 -3.87 7.32
CA GLU A 205 -14.17 -3.32 8.09
C GLU A 205 -13.74 -2.96 9.51
N GLU A 206 -13.03 -3.86 10.20
CA GLU A 206 -12.42 -3.55 11.51
C GLU A 206 -11.44 -2.39 11.43
N ALA A 207 -10.66 -2.29 10.35
CA ALA A 207 -9.73 -1.18 10.17
C ALA A 207 -10.46 0.17 10.11
N VAL A 208 -11.62 0.23 9.45
CA VAL A 208 -12.49 1.42 9.44
C VAL A 208 -13.02 1.72 10.84
N GLU A 209 -13.50 0.71 11.57
CA GLU A 209 -13.99 0.89 12.94
C GLU A 209 -12.90 1.45 13.86
N LEU A 210 -11.70 0.88 13.82
CA LEU A 210 -10.54 1.38 14.56
C LEU A 210 -10.17 2.80 14.15
N ALA A 211 -10.18 3.11 12.84
CA ALA A 211 -9.90 4.44 12.33
C ALA A 211 -10.89 5.48 12.87
N LEU A 212 -12.16 5.15 12.96
CA LEU A 212 -13.18 6.03 13.53
C LEU A 212 -12.99 6.25 15.03
N GLN A 213 -12.50 5.26 15.78
CA GLN A 213 -12.25 5.34 17.23
C GLN A 213 -11.01 6.17 17.56
N VAL A 214 -9.91 5.99 16.83
CA VAL A 214 -8.64 6.73 17.05
C VAL A 214 -8.82 8.24 16.88
N THR A 215 -9.79 8.68 16.11
CA THR A 215 -10.08 10.11 15.87
C THR A 215 -10.92 10.76 16.94
N VAL A 216 -11.44 10.03 17.91
CA VAL A 216 -12.29 10.55 19.02
C VAL A 216 -11.48 10.91 20.26
N ALA A 217 -10.21 10.47 20.37
CA ALA A 217 -9.31 10.79 21.47
C ALA A 217 -8.49 12.05 21.17
#